data_fbf1f2ef57716572bceda92707a6189a
#
_entry.id   fbf1f2ef57716572bceda92707a6189a
#
_cell.length_a   1.000
_cell.length_b   1.000
_cell.length_c   1.000
_cell.angle_alpha   90.00
_cell.angle_beta   90.00
_cell.angle_gamma   90.00
#
_symmetry.space_group_name_H-M   'P 1'
#
loop_
_entity.id
_entity.type
_entity.pdbx_description
1 polymer ?
#
loop_
_entity_poly.entity_id
_entity_poly.type
_entity_poly.pdbx_seq_one_letter_code
_entity_poly.pdbx_strand_id
1 'polypeptide(L)'
;ILSNETYAFTSPTALNAVGGDAYTIALSVDIAGDIDSTNNDDEIETVSLTEIPTKYVVGEEKTGTWCGWCPRGAVGLANMESVPEFIGIAIHNGSNDPMVVTAYDDNIGTYIPGGYPRGGVDRVENGNPAAANFLAMHNDRVSTIVPCEVTSLTAEHNAATDKINVSVESEWYGNIPGNYRFSCVLVEDDVLGDENGFLQVNYYDGGGNGTMAFPPGINNEFDFATGGDPADPYQFDGYDHVARYLSNNDILGNSGSLPSGNIPIGVHSYTFNPIPASFVDDVSKSHAIVMFVNSETGEILNAQITSIESDASISEINNEFDLKLYPNPASEKVVVTFNHKVSSAANILITDVLGNKVMRIDGVSSYQGGQYVSFDASLLSDGIYILSVHSNENVSTLKFTVAH
;
A
#
# COMPACT_ATOMS: atom_id res chain seq x y z
N ILE A 1 -1.07 -49.56 1.01
CA ILE A 1 -0.26 -48.31 1.18
C ILE A 1 0.89 -48.71 2.08
N LEU A 2 2.13 -48.44 1.67
CA LEU A 2 3.29 -48.62 2.53
C LEU A 2 3.32 -47.55 3.62
N SER A 3 3.92 -47.84 4.77
CA SER A 3 4.09 -46.89 5.86
C SER A 3 4.74 -45.58 5.34
N ASN A 4 4.15 -44.43 5.62
CA ASN A 4 4.58 -43.08 5.19
C ASN A 4 4.39 -42.76 3.69
N GLU A 5 3.51 -43.46 2.97
CA GLU A 5 3.12 -43.06 1.62
C GLU A 5 1.83 -42.25 1.66
N THR A 6 1.76 -41.19 0.82
CA THR A 6 0.56 -40.39 0.57
C THR A 6 -0.20 -40.99 -0.61
N TYR A 7 -1.49 -41.18 -0.44
CA TYR A 7 -2.38 -41.58 -1.53
C TYR A 7 -3.33 -40.44 -1.87
N ALA A 8 -3.27 -39.96 -3.10
CA ALA A 8 -4.20 -38.96 -3.63
C ALA A 8 -5.38 -39.66 -4.32
N PHE A 9 -6.59 -39.25 -3.99
CA PHE A 9 -7.80 -39.71 -4.69
C PHE A 9 -8.68 -38.51 -5.07
N THR A 10 -9.51 -38.68 -6.10
CA THR A 10 -10.51 -37.71 -6.49
C THR A 10 -11.87 -38.34 -6.32
N SER A 11 -12.79 -37.64 -5.63
CA SER A 11 -14.17 -38.10 -5.52
C SER A 11 -14.80 -38.23 -6.90
N PRO A 12 -15.46 -39.35 -7.23
CA PRO A 12 -16.13 -39.53 -8.50
C PRO A 12 -17.41 -38.69 -8.62
N THR A 13 -17.90 -38.14 -7.51
CA THR A 13 -19.06 -37.27 -7.45
C THR A 13 -18.61 -35.85 -7.10
N ALA A 14 -18.90 -34.90 -7.99
CA ALA A 14 -18.64 -33.49 -7.72
C ALA A 14 -19.56 -32.96 -6.59
N LEU A 15 -19.03 -32.14 -5.73
CA LEU A 15 -19.81 -31.34 -4.81
C LEU A 15 -20.53 -30.24 -5.60
N ASN A 16 -21.86 -30.20 -5.54
CA ASN A 16 -22.64 -29.08 -6.05
C ASN A 16 -22.72 -28.01 -4.96
N ALA A 17 -21.64 -27.24 -4.79
CA ALA A 17 -21.60 -26.17 -3.82
C ALA A 17 -22.48 -24.99 -4.25
N VAL A 18 -23.21 -24.41 -3.28
CA VAL A 18 -23.92 -23.15 -3.42
C VAL A 18 -22.97 -22.04 -2.93
N GLY A 19 -22.77 -21.02 -3.76
CA GLY A 19 -21.87 -19.92 -3.42
C GLY A 19 -22.31 -19.23 -2.10
N GLY A 20 -21.34 -18.99 -1.23
CA GLY A 20 -21.55 -18.40 0.08
C GLY A 20 -21.78 -19.37 1.24
N ASP A 21 -22.07 -20.63 0.95
CA ASP A 21 -22.37 -21.63 1.98
C ASP A 21 -21.09 -22.29 2.53
N ALA A 22 -21.13 -22.64 3.82
CA ALA A 22 -20.11 -23.42 4.49
C ALA A 22 -20.43 -24.92 4.40
N TYR A 23 -19.37 -25.72 4.28
CA TYR A 23 -19.45 -27.19 4.13
C TYR A 23 -18.46 -27.86 5.07
N THR A 24 -18.88 -28.98 5.68
CA THR A 24 -17.99 -29.90 6.34
C THR A 24 -17.80 -31.12 5.43
N ILE A 25 -16.58 -31.40 5.02
CA ILE A 25 -16.22 -32.56 4.23
C ILE A 25 -15.66 -33.61 5.19
N ALA A 26 -16.47 -34.63 5.50
CA ALA A 26 -16.01 -35.76 6.31
C ALA A 26 -15.28 -36.77 5.44
N LEU A 27 -14.09 -37.16 5.83
CA LEU A 27 -13.24 -38.15 5.22
C LEU A 27 -13.15 -39.38 6.14
N SER A 28 -13.34 -40.56 5.59
CA SER A 28 -13.17 -41.81 6.36
C SER A 28 -12.41 -42.82 5.54
N VAL A 29 -11.47 -43.54 6.17
CA VAL A 29 -10.70 -44.59 5.56
C VAL A 29 -10.94 -45.88 6.33
N ASP A 30 -11.43 -46.93 5.65
CA ASP A 30 -11.60 -48.27 6.21
C ASP A 30 -10.58 -49.23 5.59
N ILE A 31 -9.71 -49.77 6.41
CA ILE A 31 -8.66 -50.70 6.00
C ILE A 31 -8.80 -52.01 6.80
N ALA A 32 -9.03 -53.12 6.10
CA ALA A 32 -9.11 -54.42 6.74
C ALA A 32 -7.82 -54.80 7.48
N GLY A 33 -7.93 -55.02 8.81
CA GLY A 33 -6.79 -55.35 9.67
C GLY A 33 -6.13 -54.13 10.31
N ASP A 34 -6.70 -52.96 10.16
CA ASP A 34 -6.27 -51.80 10.93
C ASP A 34 -6.54 -51.99 12.43
N ILE A 35 -5.51 -51.76 13.23
CA ILE A 35 -5.54 -51.94 14.69
C ILE A 35 -5.81 -50.63 15.45
N ASP A 36 -5.79 -49.50 14.74
CA ASP A 36 -6.07 -48.17 15.32
C ASP A 36 -7.07 -47.40 14.46
N SER A 37 -8.33 -47.63 14.70
CA SER A 37 -9.43 -46.94 14.02
C SER A 37 -9.65 -45.52 14.48
N THR A 38 -8.86 -45.00 15.44
CA THR A 38 -9.04 -43.63 15.94
C THR A 38 -8.46 -42.57 15.03
N ASN A 39 -7.67 -42.94 14.04
CA ASN A 39 -7.04 -42.06 13.05
C ASN A 39 -7.63 -42.23 11.62
N ASN A 40 -8.79 -42.90 11.51
CA ASN A 40 -9.39 -43.23 10.22
C ASN A 40 -10.32 -42.14 9.70
N ASP A 41 -10.73 -41.25 10.55
CA ASP A 41 -11.70 -40.18 10.23
C ASP A 41 -11.02 -38.81 10.33
N ASP A 42 -11.36 -37.94 9.41
CA ASP A 42 -10.94 -36.52 9.40
C ASP A 42 -12.08 -35.67 8.86
N GLU A 43 -12.14 -34.41 9.29
CA GLU A 43 -13.14 -33.45 8.83
C GLU A 43 -12.42 -32.17 8.37
N ILE A 44 -12.82 -31.68 7.20
CA ILE A 44 -12.33 -30.43 6.63
C ILE A 44 -13.51 -29.47 6.54
N GLU A 45 -13.41 -28.34 7.23
CA GLU A 45 -14.33 -27.23 7.03
C GLU A 45 -13.88 -26.38 5.85
N THR A 46 -14.80 -26.05 4.98
CA THR A 46 -14.55 -25.20 3.80
C THR A 46 -15.76 -24.32 3.51
N VAL A 47 -15.54 -23.24 2.76
CA VAL A 47 -16.59 -22.32 2.34
C VAL A 47 -16.55 -22.20 0.83
N SER A 48 -17.72 -22.24 0.19
CA SER A 48 -17.86 -21.91 -1.23
C SER A 48 -18.01 -20.40 -1.37
N LEU A 49 -17.14 -19.76 -2.12
CA LEU A 49 -17.22 -18.34 -2.38
C LEU A 49 -18.11 -18.05 -3.59
N THR A 50 -18.82 -16.92 -3.57
CA THR A 50 -19.62 -16.43 -4.72
C THR A 50 -18.72 -15.80 -5.79
N GLU A 51 -17.56 -15.28 -5.39
CA GLU A 51 -16.55 -14.68 -6.25
C GLU A 51 -15.15 -14.92 -5.65
N ILE A 52 -14.11 -14.88 -6.47
CA ILE A 52 -12.71 -14.96 -6.03
C ILE A 52 -12.10 -13.58 -6.27
N PRO A 53 -11.88 -12.81 -5.19
CA PRO A 53 -11.32 -11.47 -5.29
C PRO A 53 -9.81 -11.49 -5.54
N THR A 54 -9.27 -10.36 -5.96
CA THR A 54 -7.82 -10.14 -6.05
C THR A 54 -7.23 -10.14 -4.64
N LYS A 55 -6.14 -10.90 -4.47
CA LYS A 55 -5.37 -10.89 -3.24
C LYS A 55 -4.19 -9.94 -3.36
N TYR A 56 -4.12 -8.98 -2.42
CA TYR A 56 -2.92 -8.20 -2.16
C TYR A 56 -2.11 -8.84 -1.04
N VAL A 57 -0.80 -8.86 -1.21
CA VAL A 57 0.15 -9.53 -0.33
C VAL A 57 0.96 -8.48 0.43
N VAL A 58 1.02 -8.58 1.74
CA VAL A 58 1.76 -7.63 2.58
C VAL A 58 3.13 -8.18 2.93
N GLY A 59 4.18 -7.46 2.52
CA GLY A 59 5.56 -7.71 2.93
C GLY A 59 5.95 -6.79 4.08
N GLU A 60 6.27 -7.38 5.23
CA GLU A 60 6.74 -6.68 6.42
C GLU A 60 8.23 -6.93 6.61
N GLU A 61 9.04 -5.88 6.73
CA GLU A 61 10.46 -5.97 7.03
C GLU A 61 10.76 -5.46 8.43
N LYS A 62 11.45 -6.29 9.23
CA LYS A 62 12.06 -5.86 10.50
C LYS A 62 13.43 -5.25 10.21
N THR A 63 13.58 -3.97 10.49
CA THR A 63 14.74 -3.17 10.14
C THR A 63 15.21 -2.26 11.28
N GLY A 64 16.19 -1.43 11.05
CA GLY A 64 16.65 -0.40 11.98
C GLY A 64 17.92 0.29 11.51
N THR A 65 18.07 1.57 11.80
CA THR A 65 19.21 2.40 11.38
C THR A 65 20.54 1.90 11.95
N TRP A 66 20.53 1.30 13.14
CA TRP A 66 21.70 0.68 13.79
C TRP A 66 22.16 -0.63 13.16
N CYS A 67 21.34 -1.24 12.31
CA CYS A 67 21.54 -2.59 11.78
C CYS A 67 22.32 -2.54 10.46
N GLY A 68 23.59 -2.85 10.46
CA GLY A 68 24.46 -2.80 9.27
C GLY A 68 24.09 -3.75 8.14
N TRP A 69 23.26 -4.77 8.37
CA TRP A 69 22.75 -5.68 7.35
C TRP A 69 21.37 -5.27 6.81
N CYS A 70 20.73 -4.27 7.43
CA CYS A 70 19.37 -3.86 7.11
C CYS A 70 19.19 -3.13 5.77
N PRO A 71 20.20 -2.46 5.18
CA PRO A 71 20.09 -1.94 3.82
C PRO A 71 19.60 -2.96 2.79
N ARG A 72 19.80 -4.26 3.03
CA ARG A 72 19.29 -5.34 2.18
C ARG A 72 17.76 -5.35 2.09
N GLY A 73 17.09 -5.08 3.18
CA GLY A 73 15.65 -5.08 3.23
C GLY A 73 15.06 -3.86 2.54
N ALA A 74 15.65 -2.68 2.76
CA ALA A 74 15.26 -1.48 2.02
C ALA A 74 15.32 -1.69 0.51
N VAL A 75 16.46 -2.26 0.00
CA VAL A 75 16.57 -2.66 -1.41
C VAL A 75 15.56 -3.73 -1.79
N GLY A 76 15.27 -4.65 -0.87
CA GLY A 76 14.28 -5.70 -1.05
C GLY A 76 12.89 -5.13 -1.31
N LEU A 77 12.39 -4.26 -0.43
CA LEU A 77 11.09 -3.60 -0.57
C LEU A 77 11.02 -2.75 -1.84
N ALA A 78 12.03 -1.91 -2.10
CA ALA A 78 12.08 -1.08 -3.29
C ALA A 78 12.00 -1.89 -4.60
N ASN A 79 12.63 -3.08 -4.67
CA ASN A 79 12.50 -3.96 -5.83
C ASN A 79 11.09 -4.56 -5.95
N MET A 80 10.36 -4.68 -4.85
CA MET A 80 9.01 -5.22 -4.85
C MET A 80 7.92 -4.19 -5.21
N GLU A 81 8.21 -2.89 -5.24
CA GLU A 81 7.25 -1.85 -5.64
C GLU A 81 6.67 -2.05 -7.06
N SER A 82 7.46 -2.62 -7.95
CA SER A 82 7.02 -2.92 -9.32
C SER A 82 6.28 -4.25 -9.46
N VAL A 83 6.18 -5.02 -8.37
CA VAL A 83 5.48 -6.32 -8.35
C VAL A 83 4.01 -6.07 -8.08
N PRO A 84 3.11 -6.48 -8.99
CA PRO A 84 1.68 -6.33 -8.78
C PRO A 84 1.22 -6.97 -7.46
N GLU A 85 0.18 -6.41 -6.87
CA GLU A 85 -0.46 -6.90 -5.65
C GLU A 85 0.50 -7.05 -4.44
N PHE A 86 1.64 -6.34 -4.42
CA PHE A 86 2.54 -6.28 -3.27
C PHE A 86 2.43 -4.96 -2.52
N ILE A 87 2.38 -5.00 -1.20
CA ILE A 87 2.36 -3.84 -0.30
C ILE A 87 3.50 -3.99 0.71
N GLY A 88 4.44 -3.04 0.72
CA GLY A 88 5.62 -3.05 1.60
C GLY A 88 5.42 -2.26 2.89
N ILE A 89 5.98 -2.76 4.00
CA ILE A 89 6.03 -2.06 5.30
C ILE A 89 7.40 -2.29 5.93
N ALA A 90 8.14 -1.22 6.24
CA ALA A 90 9.38 -1.23 6.99
C ALA A 90 9.11 -0.93 8.47
N ILE A 91 9.42 -1.88 9.35
CA ILE A 91 9.18 -1.80 10.80
C ILE A 91 10.52 -1.59 11.49
N HIS A 92 10.77 -0.34 11.89
CA HIS A 92 12.01 0.06 12.55
C HIS A 92 12.05 -0.38 14.01
N ASN A 93 13.29 -0.68 14.49
CA ASN A 93 13.59 -1.14 15.84
C ASN A 93 14.76 -0.36 16.45
N GLY A 94 14.76 -0.27 17.75
CA GLY A 94 15.88 0.23 18.55
C GLY A 94 15.61 1.57 19.21
N SER A 95 16.18 1.76 20.40
CA SER A 95 15.91 2.94 21.25
C SER A 95 16.44 4.27 20.69
N ASN A 96 17.35 4.22 19.73
CA ASN A 96 17.94 5.41 19.10
C ASN A 96 17.46 5.61 17.67
N ASP A 97 16.63 4.72 17.15
CA ASP A 97 16.01 4.85 15.82
C ASP A 97 14.75 5.71 15.96
N PRO A 98 14.67 6.87 15.29
CA PRO A 98 13.55 7.80 15.46
C PRO A 98 12.26 7.34 14.76
N MET A 99 12.33 6.29 13.96
CA MET A 99 11.21 5.78 13.15
C MET A 99 10.46 4.61 13.81
N VAL A 100 10.71 4.31 15.08
CA VAL A 100 10.12 3.15 15.77
C VAL A 100 8.66 3.37 16.13
N VAL A 101 7.80 2.47 15.67
CA VAL A 101 6.44 2.28 16.21
C VAL A 101 6.48 1.17 17.24
N THR A 102 6.65 1.53 18.51
CA THR A 102 6.92 0.60 19.62
C THR A 102 5.95 -0.58 19.66
N ALA A 103 4.63 -0.33 19.52
CA ALA A 103 3.64 -1.40 19.57
C ALA A 103 3.75 -2.38 18.39
N TYR A 104 4.26 -1.91 17.25
CA TYR A 104 4.50 -2.76 16.09
C TYR A 104 5.76 -3.61 16.31
N ASP A 105 6.86 -2.93 16.63
CA ASP A 105 8.16 -3.57 16.86
C ASP A 105 8.13 -4.63 17.95
N ASP A 106 7.53 -4.33 19.12
CA ASP A 106 7.44 -5.25 20.26
C ASP A 106 6.70 -6.56 19.92
N ASN A 107 5.77 -6.54 18.97
CA ASN A 107 4.88 -7.67 18.70
C ASN A 107 5.18 -8.42 17.40
N ILE A 108 5.80 -7.76 16.40
CA ILE A 108 6.04 -8.38 15.08
C ILE A 108 6.94 -9.61 15.16
N GLY A 109 7.82 -9.68 16.15
CA GLY A 109 8.71 -10.83 16.37
C GLY A 109 8.00 -12.16 16.61
N THR A 110 6.73 -12.15 17.02
CA THR A 110 5.89 -13.34 17.15
C THR A 110 5.58 -13.98 15.80
N TYR A 111 5.38 -13.16 14.76
CA TYR A 111 4.98 -13.59 13.42
C TYR A 111 6.17 -13.66 12.45
N ILE A 112 7.17 -12.81 12.67
CA ILE A 112 8.42 -12.79 11.89
C ILE A 112 9.59 -13.04 12.86
N PRO A 113 9.79 -14.28 13.30
CA PRO A 113 10.83 -14.61 14.28
C PRO A 113 12.24 -14.47 13.69
N GLY A 114 13.20 -14.13 14.54
CA GLY A 114 14.62 -14.02 14.19
C GLY A 114 15.17 -12.61 14.40
N GLY A 115 16.43 -12.42 13.99
CA GLY A 115 17.15 -11.14 14.14
C GLY A 115 16.80 -10.13 13.04
N TYR A 116 17.68 -9.16 12.84
CA TYR A 116 17.56 -8.07 11.88
C TYR A 116 18.65 -8.17 10.80
N PRO A 117 18.35 -7.91 9.50
CA PRO A 117 16.99 -7.73 8.97
C PRO A 117 16.25 -9.05 8.84
N ARG A 118 14.94 -9.00 8.89
CA ARG A 118 14.08 -10.15 8.63
C ARG A 118 12.81 -9.71 7.92
N GLY A 119 12.46 -10.39 6.81
CA GLY A 119 11.22 -10.14 6.10
C GLY A 119 10.19 -11.23 6.39
N GLY A 120 8.93 -10.87 6.31
CA GLY A 120 7.80 -11.79 6.30
C GLY A 120 6.75 -11.37 5.29
N VAL A 121 5.95 -12.33 4.85
CA VAL A 121 4.86 -12.09 3.91
C VAL A 121 3.58 -12.65 4.50
N ASP A 122 2.54 -11.80 4.58
CA ASP A 122 1.25 -12.11 5.20
C ASP A 122 1.35 -12.69 6.63
N ARG A 123 2.52 -12.58 7.29
CA ARG A 123 2.84 -13.20 8.58
C ARG A 123 2.78 -14.73 8.58
N VAL A 124 2.83 -15.35 7.40
CA VAL A 124 2.84 -16.80 7.17
C VAL A 124 4.22 -17.25 6.73
N GLU A 125 4.78 -16.59 5.74
CA GLU A 125 6.13 -16.86 5.25
C GLU A 125 7.13 -15.87 5.88
N ASN A 126 8.34 -16.31 6.16
CA ASN A 126 9.38 -15.39 6.64
C ASN A 126 10.79 -15.85 6.25
N GLY A 127 11.68 -14.88 6.04
CA GLY A 127 13.04 -15.17 5.57
C GLY A 127 13.95 -13.95 5.56
N ASN A 128 15.01 -14.08 4.79
CA ASN A 128 15.89 -12.97 4.46
C ASN A 128 15.13 -11.98 3.56
N PRO A 129 15.15 -10.66 3.82
CA PRO A 129 14.36 -9.66 3.08
C PRO A 129 14.98 -9.25 1.74
N ALA A 130 15.89 -10.02 1.16
CA ALA A 130 16.38 -9.76 -0.19
C ALA A 130 15.23 -9.90 -1.22
N ALA A 131 15.27 -9.08 -2.27
CA ALA A 131 14.22 -9.01 -3.30
C ALA A 131 13.78 -10.38 -3.85
N ALA A 132 14.73 -11.27 -4.16
CA ALA A 132 14.42 -12.61 -4.67
C ALA A 132 13.63 -13.47 -3.66
N ASN A 133 13.86 -13.28 -2.37
CA ASN A 133 13.14 -14.01 -1.33
C ASN A 133 11.75 -13.43 -1.10
N PHE A 134 11.61 -12.08 -1.08
CA PHE A 134 10.29 -11.47 -1.05
C PHE A 134 9.45 -11.89 -2.25
N LEU A 135 10.03 -11.89 -3.46
CA LEU A 135 9.34 -12.34 -4.65
C LEU A 135 8.92 -13.82 -4.56
N ALA A 136 9.76 -14.68 -4.02
CA ALA A 136 9.41 -16.09 -3.82
C ALA A 136 8.24 -16.24 -2.83
N MET A 137 8.32 -15.61 -1.66
CA MET A 137 7.25 -15.63 -0.65
C MET A 137 5.96 -14.98 -1.18
N HIS A 138 6.06 -13.90 -1.95
CA HIS A 138 4.91 -13.28 -2.63
C HIS A 138 4.24 -14.27 -3.59
N ASN A 139 5.01 -14.95 -4.45
CA ASN A 139 4.47 -15.89 -5.43
C ASN A 139 3.76 -17.09 -4.75
N ASP A 140 4.25 -17.51 -3.60
CA ASP A 140 3.61 -18.57 -2.81
C ASP A 140 2.27 -18.11 -2.21
N ARG A 141 2.13 -16.81 -1.93
CA ARG A 141 0.95 -16.23 -1.26
C ARG A 141 -0.08 -15.62 -2.19
N VAL A 142 0.32 -14.97 -3.27
CA VAL A 142 -0.59 -14.20 -4.15
C VAL A 142 -1.66 -15.07 -4.82
N SER A 143 -1.39 -16.35 -5.02
CA SER A 143 -2.34 -17.33 -5.58
C SER A 143 -3.29 -17.94 -4.55
N THR A 144 -3.13 -17.62 -3.27
CA THR A 144 -4.03 -18.12 -2.21
C THR A 144 -5.42 -17.50 -2.36
N ILE A 145 -6.44 -18.35 -2.40
CA ILE A 145 -7.84 -17.89 -2.44
C ILE A 145 -8.18 -17.23 -1.11
N VAL A 146 -8.66 -16.01 -1.17
CA VAL A 146 -9.12 -15.24 -0.01
C VAL A 146 -10.62 -14.94 -0.12
N PRO A 147 -11.33 -14.82 1.00
CA PRO A 147 -12.78 -14.69 0.98
C PRO A 147 -13.28 -13.25 0.88
N CYS A 148 -12.39 -12.27 0.86
CA CYS A 148 -12.76 -10.86 0.98
C CYS A 148 -11.80 -9.95 0.23
N GLU A 149 -12.28 -8.75 -0.10
CA GLU A 149 -11.47 -7.65 -0.60
C GLU A 149 -11.93 -6.31 -0.03
N VAL A 150 -11.09 -5.30 -0.18
CA VAL A 150 -11.46 -3.91 0.08
C VAL A 150 -12.10 -3.34 -1.18
N THR A 151 -13.35 -2.91 -1.09
CA THR A 151 -14.09 -2.29 -2.19
C THR A 151 -13.99 -0.77 -2.18
N SER A 152 -13.71 -0.18 -1.01
CA SER A 152 -13.43 1.26 -0.88
C SER A 152 -12.48 1.50 0.29
N LEU A 153 -11.45 2.30 0.06
CA LEU A 153 -10.53 2.79 1.11
C LEU A 153 -10.32 4.27 0.91
N THR A 154 -10.63 5.06 1.94
CA THR A 154 -10.37 6.49 1.96
C THR A 154 -9.48 6.86 3.14
N ALA A 155 -8.54 7.76 2.90
CA ALA A 155 -7.70 8.37 3.92
C ALA A 155 -7.62 9.88 3.64
N GLU A 156 -8.14 10.69 4.56
CA GLU A 156 -8.28 12.13 4.36
C GLU A 156 -7.66 12.90 5.53
N HIS A 157 -6.72 13.78 5.25
CA HIS A 157 -6.18 14.71 6.24
C HIS A 157 -7.06 15.95 6.36
N ASN A 158 -7.67 16.12 7.51
CA ASN A 158 -8.43 17.32 7.84
C ASN A 158 -7.50 18.38 8.45
N ALA A 159 -7.15 19.40 7.66
CA ALA A 159 -6.22 20.45 8.07
C ALA A 159 -6.73 21.32 9.23
N ALA A 160 -8.06 21.40 9.45
CA ALA A 160 -8.63 22.18 10.55
C ALA A 160 -8.48 21.48 11.91
N THR A 161 -8.44 20.15 11.93
CA THR A 161 -8.30 19.35 13.16
C THR A 161 -6.94 18.68 13.29
N ASP A 162 -6.13 18.77 12.24
CA ASP A 162 -4.83 18.08 12.10
C ASP A 162 -4.93 16.57 12.36
N LYS A 163 -5.94 15.96 11.73
CA LYS A 163 -6.24 14.52 11.85
C LYS A 163 -6.38 13.87 10.50
N ILE A 164 -5.93 12.62 10.42
CA ILE A 164 -6.16 11.73 9.29
C ILE A 164 -7.35 10.84 9.63
N ASN A 165 -8.37 10.87 8.77
CA ASN A 165 -9.57 10.05 8.89
C ASN A 165 -9.47 8.91 7.88
N VAL A 166 -9.53 7.66 8.35
CA VAL A 166 -9.45 6.47 7.52
C VAL A 166 -10.76 5.71 7.61
N SER A 167 -11.36 5.40 6.46
CA SER A 167 -12.57 4.58 6.38
C SER A 167 -12.37 3.48 5.34
N VAL A 168 -12.88 2.30 5.64
CA VAL A 168 -12.80 1.11 4.78
C VAL A 168 -14.17 0.51 4.57
N GLU A 169 -14.44 0.07 3.35
CA GLU A 169 -15.53 -0.81 3.00
C GLU A 169 -14.95 -2.08 2.37
N SER A 170 -15.46 -3.22 2.77
CA SER A 170 -15.03 -4.52 2.28
C SER A 170 -16.23 -5.35 1.84
N GLU A 171 -16.01 -6.25 0.88
CA GLU A 171 -16.98 -7.27 0.51
C GLU A 171 -16.44 -8.66 0.86
N TRP A 172 -17.31 -9.49 1.43
CA TRP A 172 -17.05 -10.87 1.81
C TRP A 172 -17.92 -11.80 0.98
N TYR A 173 -17.28 -12.74 0.30
CA TYR A 173 -17.89 -13.59 -0.71
C TYR A 173 -18.39 -14.95 -0.18
N GLY A 174 -18.36 -15.12 1.14
CA GLY A 174 -18.87 -16.28 1.84
C GLY A 174 -19.13 -16.00 3.31
N ASN A 175 -19.81 -16.94 3.99
CA ASN A 175 -19.96 -16.91 5.45
C ASN A 175 -18.70 -17.51 6.09
N ILE A 176 -17.76 -16.66 6.52
CA ILE A 176 -16.42 -17.08 6.92
C ILE A 176 -16.33 -17.26 8.43
N PRO A 177 -16.15 -18.49 8.94
CA PRO A 177 -15.93 -18.71 10.35
C PRO A 177 -14.59 -18.14 10.82
N GLY A 178 -14.51 -17.74 12.09
CA GLY A 178 -13.29 -17.20 12.72
C GLY A 178 -13.45 -15.76 13.17
N ASN A 179 -12.35 -15.22 13.70
CA ASN A 179 -12.28 -13.88 14.24
C ASN A 179 -11.29 -13.04 13.42
N TYR A 180 -11.81 -12.10 12.66
CA TYR A 180 -11.04 -11.21 11.83
C TYR A 180 -11.22 -9.76 12.27
N ARG A 181 -10.22 -8.93 11.98
CA ARG A 181 -10.25 -7.51 12.32
C ARG A 181 -9.63 -6.69 11.23
N PHE A 182 -10.08 -5.46 11.05
CA PHE A 182 -9.32 -4.47 10.32
C PHE A 182 -8.17 -3.94 11.16
N SER A 183 -6.99 -3.85 10.57
CA SER A 183 -5.83 -3.14 11.09
C SER A 183 -5.44 -2.04 10.11
N CYS A 184 -5.10 -0.86 10.61
CA CYS A 184 -4.61 0.24 9.80
C CYS A 184 -3.19 0.59 10.22
N VAL A 185 -2.30 0.70 9.23
CA VAL A 185 -0.93 1.20 9.37
C VAL A 185 -0.79 2.44 8.51
N LEU A 186 -0.23 3.53 9.05
CA LEU A 186 0.29 4.59 8.21
C LEU A 186 1.74 4.29 7.89
N VAL A 187 2.09 4.41 6.62
CA VAL A 187 3.48 4.36 6.15
C VAL A 187 3.83 5.69 5.49
N GLU A 188 5.11 6.03 5.52
CA GLU A 188 5.64 7.25 4.93
C GLU A 188 6.89 6.94 4.13
N ASP A 189 7.02 7.58 2.97
CA ASP A 189 8.17 7.50 2.09
C ASP A 189 9.03 8.76 2.22
N ASP A 190 10.28 8.70 1.78
CA ASP A 190 11.26 9.78 1.84
C ASP A 190 11.48 10.33 3.28
N VAL A 191 11.38 9.50 4.29
CA VAL A 191 11.59 9.93 5.69
C VAL A 191 13.05 10.29 5.90
N LEU A 192 13.29 11.52 6.31
CA LEU A 192 14.62 12.11 6.55
C LEU A 192 14.68 12.80 7.91
N GLY A 193 15.90 12.94 8.45
CA GLY A 193 16.17 13.75 9.63
C GLY A 193 17.64 14.07 9.79
N ASP A 194 17.92 15.15 10.52
CA ASP A 194 19.28 15.66 10.76
C ASP A 194 19.96 15.05 11.99
N GLU A 195 19.24 14.21 12.75
CA GLU A 195 19.75 13.62 13.98
C GLU A 195 20.58 12.36 13.69
N ASN A 196 21.54 12.05 14.55
CA ASN A 196 22.41 10.87 14.42
C ASN A 196 21.61 9.55 14.34
N GLY A 197 20.37 9.52 14.86
CA GLY A 197 19.48 8.36 14.82
C GLY A 197 19.02 7.97 13.42
N PHE A 198 19.02 8.91 12.45
CA PHE A 198 18.68 8.65 11.05
C PHE A 198 19.85 8.11 10.22
N LEU A 199 21.05 8.05 10.77
CA LEU A 199 22.21 7.53 10.06
C LEU A 199 22.20 6.00 10.04
N GLN A 200 22.13 5.43 8.83
CA GLN A 200 22.13 3.98 8.63
C GLN A 200 23.52 3.40 8.76
N VAL A 201 23.71 2.45 9.68
CA VAL A 201 24.92 1.62 9.69
C VAL A 201 24.91 0.70 8.45
N ASN A 202 26.02 0.66 7.71
CA ASN A 202 26.11 -0.08 6.45
C ASN A 202 27.29 -1.03 6.40
N TYR A 203 27.04 -2.35 6.41
CA TYR A 203 28.08 -3.39 6.28
C TYR A 203 28.37 -3.81 4.82
N TYR A 204 27.72 -3.21 3.85
CA TYR A 204 27.97 -3.46 2.43
C TYR A 204 29.01 -2.54 1.83
N ASP A 205 29.45 -1.56 2.58
CA ASP A 205 30.49 -0.64 2.15
C ASP A 205 31.76 -1.37 1.68
N GLY A 206 32.39 -0.83 0.63
CA GLY A 206 33.57 -1.41 0.01
C GLY A 206 33.30 -2.72 -0.76
N GLY A 207 32.05 -3.16 -0.92
CA GLY A 207 31.67 -4.34 -1.72
C GLY A 207 32.06 -5.70 -1.12
N GLY A 208 32.63 -5.72 0.07
CA GLY A 208 33.13 -6.96 0.72
C GLY A 208 32.04 -7.98 1.09
N ASN A 209 30.80 -7.52 1.27
CA ASN A 209 29.64 -8.33 1.61
C ASN A 209 28.62 -8.46 0.46
N GLY A 210 29.03 -8.17 -0.75
CA GLY A 210 28.22 -8.20 -1.96
C GLY A 210 27.71 -6.82 -2.34
N THR A 211 27.32 -6.69 -3.60
CA THR A 211 26.68 -5.48 -4.14
C THR A 211 25.18 -5.66 -4.16
N MET A 212 24.43 -4.62 -3.81
CA MET A 212 23.00 -4.55 -3.99
C MET A 212 22.67 -3.29 -4.77
N ALA A 213 21.74 -3.40 -5.71
CA ALA A 213 21.32 -2.29 -6.54
C ALA A 213 19.82 -2.07 -6.36
N PHE A 214 19.42 -0.83 -6.24
CA PHE A 214 18.02 -0.44 -6.40
C PHE A 214 17.56 -0.66 -7.84
N PRO A 215 16.26 -0.86 -8.08
CA PRO A 215 15.73 -0.99 -9.43
C PRO A 215 16.05 0.25 -10.28
N PRO A 216 16.22 0.10 -11.60
CA PRO A 216 16.40 1.24 -12.49
C PRO A 216 15.19 2.19 -12.41
N GLY A 217 15.44 3.46 -12.16
CA GLY A 217 14.41 4.52 -12.11
C GLY A 217 13.99 4.92 -10.69
N ILE A 218 14.32 4.16 -9.68
CA ILE A 218 14.32 4.63 -8.29
C ILE A 218 15.58 5.49 -8.14
N ASN A 219 15.36 6.75 -7.78
CA ASN A 219 16.41 7.76 -7.74
C ASN A 219 17.26 7.63 -6.47
N ASN A 220 17.65 6.41 -6.15
CA ASN A 220 18.57 6.13 -5.07
C ASN A 220 19.96 5.93 -5.66
N GLU A 221 20.80 6.95 -5.56
CA GLU A 221 22.23 6.89 -5.84
C GLU A 221 22.98 5.93 -4.88
N PHE A 222 22.24 4.99 -4.29
CA PHE A 222 22.74 4.06 -3.29
C PHE A 222 23.57 2.97 -3.96
N ASP A 223 24.80 3.29 -4.22
CA ASP A 223 25.84 2.28 -4.34
C ASP A 223 26.34 1.92 -2.94
N PHE A 224 25.72 0.91 -2.33
CA PHE A 224 26.19 0.36 -1.05
C PHE A 224 27.65 -0.12 -1.13
N ALA A 225 28.22 -0.24 -2.33
CA ALA A 225 29.61 -0.64 -2.52
C ALA A 225 30.60 0.52 -2.43
N THR A 226 30.17 1.78 -2.59
CA THR A 226 31.06 2.95 -2.62
C THR A 226 30.82 3.97 -1.52
N GLY A 227 29.80 3.80 -0.69
CA GLY A 227 29.37 4.78 0.29
C GLY A 227 29.77 4.47 1.72
N GLY A 228 30.91 4.91 2.18
CA GLY A 228 31.26 5.06 3.59
C GLY A 228 31.93 3.86 4.27
N ASP A 229 32.77 4.12 5.25
CA ASP A 229 33.37 3.17 6.18
C ASP A 229 32.26 2.55 7.06
N PRO A 230 32.23 1.22 7.35
CA PRO A 230 31.32 0.62 8.33
C PRO A 230 31.32 1.30 9.70
N ALA A 231 32.39 2.04 10.01
CA ALA A 231 32.49 2.87 11.20
C ALA A 231 31.88 4.27 11.03
N ASP A 232 31.50 4.66 9.82
CA ASP A 232 30.95 5.98 9.51
C ASP A 232 29.48 5.81 9.01
N PRO A 233 28.48 6.07 9.86
CA PRO A 233 27.07 5.87 9.51
C PRO A 233 26.70 6.73 8.30
N TYR A 234 25.92 6.16 7.38
CA TYR A 234 25.52 6.80 6.14
C TYR A 234 24.10 7.38 6.26
N GLN A 235 23.87 8.54 5.67
CA GLN A 235 22.53 9.11 5.57
C GLN A 235 21.86 8.59 4.27
N PHE A 236 20.68 7.99 4.42
CA PHE A 236 19.80 7.67 3.28
C PHE A 236 19.31 8.96 2.64
N ASP A 237 19.04 8.94 1.33
CA ASP A 237 18.34 10.03 0.63
C ASP A 237 16.85 10.10 1.01
N GLY A 238 16.34 9.08 1.71
CA GLY A 238 15.01 8.91 2.29
C GLY A 238 14.79 7.45 2.65
N TYR A 239 14.10 7.20 3.75
CA TYR A 239 13.61 5.86 4.11
C TYR A 239 12.20 5.73 3.58
N ASP A 240 11.93 4.66 2.81
CA ASP A 240 10.63 4.38 2.21
C ASP A 240 9.88 3.27 2.95
N HIS A 241 8.55 3.24 2.79
CA HIS A 241 7.65 2.25 3.41
C HIS A 241 7.67 2.27 4.95
N VAL A 242 8.14 3.35 5.57
CA VAL A 242 8.36 3.43 7.01
C VAL A 242 7.03 3.40 7.75
N ALA A 243 6.80 2.40 8.59
CA ALA A 243 5.65 2.38 9.48
C ALA A 243 5.73 3.54 10.47
N ARG A 244 4.71 4.41 10.50
CA ARG A 244 4.62 5.59 11.38
C ARG A 244 3.53 5.47 12.44
N TYR A 245 2.55 4.62 12.20
CA TYR A 245 1.42 4.41 13.11
C TYR A 245 0.85 3.02 12.95
N LEU A 246 0.42 2.42 14.03
CA LEU A 246 -0.36 1.18 14.08
C LEU A 246 -1.67 1.45 14.83
N SER A 247 -2.79 1.17 14.20
CA SER A 247 -4.11 1.44 14.77
C SER A 247 -4.31 0.69 16.09
N ASN A 248 -4.83 1.43 17.08
CA ASN A 248 -5.11 0.90 18.41
C ASN A 248 -3.89 0.29 19.15
N ASN A 249 -2.67 0.46 18.64
CA ASN A 249 -1.45 -0.19 19.12
C ASN A 249 -1.59 -1.73 19.23
N ASP A 250 -2.42 -2.34 18.37
CA ASP A 250 -2.68 -3.77 18.37
C ASP A 250 -2.35 -4.36 16.99
N ILE A 251 -1.34 -5.22 16.95
CA ILE A 251 -0.88 -5.87 15.70
C ILE A 251 -1.94 -6.82 15.12
N LEU A 252 -2.89 -7.26 15.93
CA LEU A 252 -4.03 -8.09 15.52
C LEU A 252 -5.22 -7.27 15.01
N GLY A 253 -5.11 -5.94 15.02
CA GLY A 253 -6.13 -5.03 14.51
C GLY A 253 -7.19 -4.61 15.54
N ASN A 254 -8.12 -3.80 15.09
CA ASN A 254 -9.11 -3.14 15.94
C ASN A 254 -10.21 -4.11 16.38
N SER A 255 -10.29 -4.38 17.66
CA SER A 255 -11.34 -5.24 18.22
C SER A 255 -12.73 -4.66 17.92
N GLY A 256 -13.65 -5.50 17.44
CA GLY A 256 -15.01 -5.11 17.09
C GLY A 256 -15.14 -4.40 15.74
N SER A 257 -14.09 -4.33 14.94
CA SER A 257 -14.15 -3.76 13.59
C SER A 257 -14.86 -4.66 12.56
N LEU A 258 -14.93 -5.95 12.85
CA LEU A 258 -15.69 -6.95 12.10
C LEU A 258 -16.51 -7.81 13.09
N PRO A 259 -17.58 -8.51 12.64
CA PRO A 259 -18.34 -9.46 13.45
C PRO A 259 -17.44 -10.56 14.03
N SER A 260 -17.76 -11.06 15.22
CA SER A 260 -16.99 -12.08 15.92
C SER A 260 -17.55 -13.48 15.65
N GLY A 261 -16.66 -14.46 15.50
CA GLY A 261 -16.98 -15.88 15.35
C GLY A 261 -17.40 -16.30 13.95
N ASN A 262 -18.05 -15.43 13.21
CA ASN A 262 -18.40 -15.63 11.81
C ASN A 262 -18.60 -14.29 11.13
N ILE A 263 -17.98 -14.11 9.97
CA ILE A 263 -18.20 -12.95 9.11
C ILE A 263 -19.27 -13.31 8.09
N PRO A 264 -20.46 -12.69 8.15
CA PRO A 264 -21.49 -12.93 7.16
C PRO A 264 -21.06 -12.46 5.76
N ILE A 265 -21.53 -13.18 4.73
CA ILE A 265 -21.41 -12.72 3.35
C ILE A 265 -22.01 -11.32 3.19
N GLY A 266 -21.36 -10.46 2.38
CA GLY A 266 -21.79 -9.11 2.04
C GLY A 266 -20.82 -8.02 2.50
N VAL A 267 -21.31 -6.80 2.51
CA VAL A 267 -20.50 -5.59 2.75
C VAL A 267 -20.35 -5.31 4.25
N HIS A 268 -19.13 -5.03 4.66
CA HIS A 268 -18.79 -4.58 6.02
C HIS A 268 -17.93 -3.32 5.95
N SER A 269 -18.30 -2.31 6.71
CA SER A 269 -17.62 -1.01 6.74
C SER A 269 -17.09 -0.70 8.13
N TYR A 270 -15.97 0.00 8.19
CA TYR A 270 -15.39 0.47 9.45
C TYR A 270 -14.71 1.83 9.27
N THR A 271 -14.86 2.71 10.25
CA THR A 271 -14.13 3.96 10.33
C THR A 271 -13.21 3.93 11.53
N PHE A 272 -11.92 4.13 11.30
CA PHE A 272 -10.92 4.18 12.36
C PHE A 272 -11.05 5.47 13.18
N ASN A 273 -10.61 5.42 14.43
CA ASN A 273 -10.49 6.65 15.22
C ASN A 273 -9.58 7.65 14.49
N PRO A 274 -9.92 8.95 14.50
CA PRO A 274 -9.09 9.96 13.84
C PRO A 274 -7.65 9.94 14.33
N ILE A 275 -6.70 9.76 13.42
CA ILE A 275 -5.26 9.59 13.68
C ILE A 275 -4.60 10.98 13.68
N PRO A 276 -3.82 11.37 14.71
CA PRO A 276 -3.04 12.60 14.65
C PRO A 276 -2.09 12.63 13.44
N ALA A 277 -2.14 13.71 12.66
CA ALA A 277 -1.24 13.86 11.51
C ALA A 277 0.24 13.98 11.93
N SER A 278 0.50 14.35 13.20
CA SER A 278 1.85 14.41 13.76
C SER A 278 2.57 13.05 13.87
N PHE A 279 1.94 11.94 13.52
CA PHE A 279 2.64 10.65 13.37
C PHE A 279 3.47 10.57 12.10
N VAL A 280 3.18 11.39 11.09
CA VAL A 280 3.92 11.48 9.84
C VAL A 280 4.56 12.86 9.71
N ASP A 281 5.69 12.94 9.03
CA ASP A 281 6.39 14.20 8.80
C ASP A 281 5.83 14.94 7.58
N ASP A 282 5.45 14.17 6.54
CA ASP A 282 4.84 14.70 5.32
C ASP A 282 3.62 13.86 4.90
N VAL A 283 2.43 14.43 5.09
CA VAL A 283 1.17 13.78 4.72
C VAL A 283 1.11 13.43 3.23
N SER A 284 1.73 14.23 2.37
CA SER A 284 1.70 14.03 0.91
C SER A 284 2.54 12.83 0.45
N LYS A 285 3.45 12.36 1.30
CA LYS A 285 4.30 11.18 1.10
C LYS A 285 3.82 9.97 1.90
N SER A 286 2.66 10.11 2.53
CA SER A 286 2.14 9.10 3.44
C SER A 286 0.97 8.35 2.84
N HIS A 287 0.85 7.09 3.24
CA HIS A 287 -0.18 6.18 2.77
C HIS A 287 -0.86 5.49 3.95
N ALA A 288 -2.13 5.15 3.79
CA ALA A 288 -2.85 4.30 4.72
C ALA A 288 -2.98 2.88 4.12
N ILE A 289 -2.51 1.90 4.87
CA ILE A 289 -2.66 0.48 4.56
C ILE A 289 -3.72 -0.09 5.49
N VAL A 290 -4.75 -0.73 4.94
CA VAL A 290 -5.73 -1.48 5.73
C VAL A 290 -5.59 -2.96 5.41
N MET A 291 -5.48 -3.77 6.46
CA MET A 291 -5.29 -5.22 6.40
C MET A 291 -6.44 -5.94 7.06
N PHE A 292 -6.82 -7.10 6.53
CA PHE A 292 -7.69 -8.07 7.19
C PHE A 292 -6.82 -9.06 7.97
N VAL A 293 -6.85 -8.97 9.29
CA VAL A 293 -6.02 -9.81 10.16
C VAL A 293 -6.87 -10.86 10.85
N ASN A 294 -6.48 -12.12 10.72
CA ASN A 294 -7.00 -13.19 11.57
C ASN A 294 -6.47 -12.98 12.99
N SER A 295 -7.33 -12.63 13.92
CA SER A 295 -6.92 -12.28 15.28
C SER A 295 -6.47 -13.46 16.15
N GLU A 296 -6.61 -14.69 15.66
CA GLU A 296 -6.18 -15.90 16.35
C GLU A 296 -4.78 -16.32 15.90
N THR A 297 -4.49 -16.19 14.61
CA THR A 297 -3.21 -16.63 14.02
C THR A 297 -2.26 -15.48 13.71
N GLY A 298 -2.78 -14.27 13.55
CA GLY A 298 -2.04 -13.09 13.08
C GLY A 298 -1.90 -13.02 11.55
N GLU A 299 -2.34 -14.03 10.81
CA GLU A 299 -2.27 -14.04 9.35
C GLU A 299 -3.00 -12.85 8.73
N ILE A 300 -2.37 -12.23 7.73
CA ILE A 300 -3.00 -11.20 6.90
C ILE A 300 -3.63 -11.88 5.69
N LEU A 301 -4.97 -11.81 5.60
CA LEU A 301 -5.71 -12.46 4.52
C LEU A 301 -5.62 -11.66 3.22
N ASN A 302 -5.85 -10.37 3.31
CA ASN A 302 -5.85 -9.43 2.20
C ASN A 302 -5.58 -8.02 2.73
N ALA A 303 -5.27 -7.09 1.85
CA ALA A 303 -4.99 -5.70 2.23
C ALA A 303 -5.32 -4.73 1.08
N GLN A 304 -5.29 -3.44 1.37
CA GLN A 304 -5.31 -2.36 0.38
C GLN A 304 -4.53 -1.17 0.90
N ILE A 305 -3.96 -0.40 -0.02
CA ILE A 305 -3.21 0.82 0.26
C ILE A 305 -3.85 2.00 -0.49
N THR A 306 -3.83 3.17 0.11
CA THR A 306 -4.25 4.43 -0.52
C THR A 306 -3.38 5.58 -0.04
N SER A 307 -3.16 6.59 -0.89
CA SER A 307 -2.56 7.87 -0.48
C SER A 307 -3.48 8.61 0.48
N ILE A 308 -2.89 9.49 1.29
CA ILE A 308 -3.65 10.35 2.20
C ILE A 308 -3.96 11.66 1.46
N GLU A 309 -5.24 11.87 1.13
CA GLU A 309 -5.71 13.09 0.52
C GLU A 309 -5.81 14.20 1.57
N SER A 310 -5.41 15.44 1.24
CA SER A 310 -5.54 16.58 2.15
C SER A 310 -6.72 17.45 1.78
N ASP A 311 -7.60 17.72 2.74
CA ASP A 311 -8.74 18.66 2.57
C ASP A 311 -8.30 20.08 2.10
N ALA A 312 -7.06 20.47 2.36
CA ALA A 312 -6.52 21.77 1.98
C ALA A 312 -5.94 21.79 0.56
N SER A 313 -5.80 20.65 -0.07
CA SER A 313 -5.41 20.58 -1.46
C SER A 313 -6.56 20.06 -2.30
N ILE A 314 -7.12 20.93 -3.12
CA ILE A 314 -7.29 20.50 -4.51
C ILE A 314 -5.86 19.99 -4.82
N SER A 315 -5.67 18.66 -4.81
CA SER A 315 -4.39 18.07 -5.17
C SER A 315 -3.84 18.88 -6.33
N GLU A 316 -2.58 19.28 -6.29
CA GLU A 316 -1.88 19.58 -7.54
C GLU A 316 -1.88 18.26 -8.29
N ILE A 317 -3.02 17.93 -8.89
CA ILE A 317 -3.24 16.73 -9.68
C ILE A 317 -2.15 16.77 -10.72
N ASN A 318 -1.18 15.89 -10.55
CA ASN A 318 -0.09 15.61 -11.46
C ASN A 318 0.17 16.75 -12.45
N ASN A 319 1.01 17.71 -12.08
CA ASN A 319 1.40 18.76 -13.00
C ASN A 319 2.44 18.24 -14.02
N GLU A 320 2.13 17.07 -14.58
CA GLU A 320 2.93 16.35 -15.56
C GLU A 320 3.30 17.21 -16.77
N PHE A 321 2.54 18.31 -16.96
CA PHE A 321 2.75 19.26 -18.04
C PHE A 321 3.40 20.57 -17.60
N ASP A 322 3.91 20.71 -16.37
CA ASP A 322 4.42 22.01 -15.82
C ASP A 322 3.45 23.17 -16.15
N LEU A 323 2.16 22.94 -15.83
CA LEU A 323 1.06 23.83 -16.16
C LEU A 323 1.14 25.11 -15.33
N LYS A 324 1.22 26.27 -16.00
CA LYS A 324 1.25 27.58 -15.36
C LYS A 324 0.20 28.50 -15.99
N LEU A 325 -0.41 29.36 -15.19
CA LEU A 325 -1.41 30.30 -15.61
C LEU A 325 -1.11 31.69 -15.04
N TYR A 326 -1.16 32.73 -15.87
CA TYR A 326 -0.99 34.10 -15.43
C TYR A 326 -1.75 35.09 -16.31
N PRO A 327 -2.18 36.23 -15.73
CA PRO A 327 -2.16 36.54 -14.30
C PRO A 327 -3.18 35.68 -13.51
N ASN A 328 -2.92 35.51 -12.22
CA ASN A 328 -3.85 34.94 -11.26
C ASN A 328 -3.78 35.80 -9.97
N PRO A 329 -4.81 36.53 -9.56
CA PRO A 329 -6.16 36.63 -10.18
C PRO A 329 -6.18 37.17 -11.61
N ALA A 330 -7.15 36.66 -12.39
CA ALA A 330 -7.39 37.00 -13.76
C ALA A 330 -8.55 38.00 -13.89
N SER A 331 -8.46 38.98 -14.79
CA SER A 331 -9.56 39.92 -15.04
C SER A 331 -9.89 40.05 -16.54
N GLU A 332 -8.91 39.87 -17.39
CA GLU A 332 -9.04 40.01 -18.84
C GLU A 332 -8.36 38.81 -19.52
N LYS A 333 -7.28 39.05 -20.24
CA LYS A 333 -6.55 38.03 -20.98
C LYS A 333 -5.69 37.18 -20.04
N VAL A 334 -5.89 35.87 -20.07
CA VAL A 334 -5.12 34.86 -19.35
C VAL A 334 -4.23 34.09 -20.32
N VAL A 335 -3.00 33.82 -19.91
CA VAL A 335 -2.06 32.99 -20.64
C VAL A 335 -1.81 31.72 -19.81
N VAL A 336 -1.97 30.57 -20.46
CA VAL A 336 -1.66 29.25 -19.90
C VAL A 336 -0.44 28.72 -20.63
N THR A 337 0.59 28.34 -19.89
CA THR A 337 1.80 27.69 -20.44
C THR A 337 1.91 26.27 -19.92
N PHE A 338 2.37 25.34 -20.74
CA PHE A 338 2.61 23.97 -20.36
C PHE A 338 3.67 23.30 -21.24
N ASN A 339 4.42 22.39 -20.64
CA ASN A 339 5.43 21.58 -21.34
C ASN A 339 4.82 20.23 -21.68
N HIS A 340 4.67 19.95 -22.98
CA HIS A 340 4.16 18.67 -23.43
C HIS A 340 5.12 18.04 -24.43
N LYS A 341 5.60 16.83 -24.14
CA LYS A 341 6.57 16.10 -24.96
C LYS A 341 5.95 15.21 -26.03
N VAL A 342 4.64 15.22 -26.23
CA VAL A 342 3.95 14.28 -27.13
C VAL A 342 3.34 14.98 -28.33
N SER A 343 3.34 14.33 -29.47
CA SER A 343 2.91 14.82 -30.79
C SER A 343 1.38 14.90 -31.01
N SER A 344 0.57 14.85 -29.96
CA SER A 344 -0.89 14.87 -30.03
C SER A 344 -1.47 16.21 -29.57
N ALA A 345 -2.60 16.60 -30.15
CA ALA A 345 -3.33 17.80 -29.75
C ALA A 345 -3.87 17.68 -28.31
N ALA A 346 -3.67 18.72 -27.50
CA ALA A 346 -4.26 18.82 -26.17
C ALA A 346 -5.60 19.58 -26.23
N ASN A 347 -6.53 19.27 -25.33
CA ASN A 347 -7.77 19.98 -25.12
C ASN A 347 -7.76 20.62 -23.73
N ILE A 348 -8.21 21.89 -23.64
CA ILE A 348 -8.32 22.61 -22.38
C ILE A 348 -9.79 22.71 -22.01
N LEU A 349 -10.10 22.36 -20.78
CA LEU A 349 -11.44 22.47 -20.20
C LEU A 349 -11.36 23.37 -18.96
N ILE A 350 -12.28 24.33 -18.86
CA ILE A 350 -12.44 25.18 -17.67
C ILE A 350 -13.78 24.85 -17.05
N THR A 351 -13.78 24.58 -15.75
CA THR A 351 -14.99 24.30 -14.95
C THR A 351 -15.09 25.27 -13.78
N ASP A 352 -16.30 25.51 -13.30
CA ASP A 352 -16.53 26.12 -11.99
C ASP A 352 -16.27 25.12 -10.85
N VAL A 353 -16.37 25.57 -9.60
CA VAL A 353 -16.15 24.74 -8.40
C VAL A 353 -17.22 23.65 -8.21
N LEU A 354 -18.33 23.69 -8.95
CA LEU A 354 -19.37 22.66 -8.93
C LEU A 354 -19.16 21.64 -10.07
N GLY A 355 -18.07 21.78 -10.85
CA GLY A 355 -17.76 20.90 -11.98
C GLY A 355 -18.52 21.24 -13.28
N ASN A 356 -19.29 22.33 -13.33
CA ASN A 356 -19.95 22.75 -14.57
C ASN A 356 -18.93 23.28 -15.57
N LYS A 357 -19.01 22.81 -16.80
CA LYS A 357 -18.13 23.26 -17.90
C LYS A 357 -18.49 24.68 -18.31
N VAL A 358 -17.55 25.61 -18.18
CA VAL A 358 -17.76 27.02 -18.52
C VAL A 358 -17.03 27.43 -19.80
N MET A 359 -15.92 26.74 -20.13
CA MET A 359 -15.19 27.04 -21.37
C MET A 359 -14.43 25.76 -21.83
N ARG A 360 -14.29 25.61 -23.16
CA ARG A 360 -13.46 24.55 -23.77
C ARG A 360 -12.67 25.13 -24.95
N ILE A 361 -11.39 24.72 -25.04
CA ILE A 361 -10.48 25.08 -26.12
C ILE A 361 -9.92 23.76 -26.69
N ASP A 362 -10.25 23.47 -27.96
CA ASP A 362 -9.86 22.23 -28.61
C ASP A 362 -8.63 22.42 -29.53
N GLY A 363 -7.83 21.38 -29.68
CA GLY A 363 -6.82 21.28 -30.73
C GLY A 363 -5.57 22.17 -30.51
N VAL A 364 -5.16 22.37 -29.25
CA VAL A 364 -3.92 23.07 -28.97
C VAL A 364 -2.74 22.21 -29.40
N SER A 365 -2.07 22.58 -30.49
CA SER A 365 -0.94 21.82 -31.04
C SER A 365 0.40 22.37 -30.59
N SER A 366 1.37 21.47 -30.38
CA SER A 366 2.74 21.81 -29.94
C SER A 366 3.60 22.42 -31.02
N TYR A 367 4.39 23.43 -30.65
CA TYR A 367 5.53 23.88 -31.41
C TYR A 367 6.80 23.80 -30.57
N GLN A 368 7.97 23.60 -31.18
CA GLN A 368 9.25 23.43 -30.49
C GLN A 368 9.51 24.52 -29.45
N GLY A 369 9.57 24.18 -28.14
CA GLY A 369 10.01 25.09 -27.09
C GLY A 369 8.99 25.47 -26.02
N GLY A 370 7.82 24.85 -26.00
CA GLY A 370 6.74 25.11 -25.03
C GLY A 370 5.44 25.51 -25.71
N GLN A 371 4.32 25.19 -25.05
CA GLN A 371 3.00 25.56 -25.54
C GLN A 371 2.43 26.68 -24.69
N TYR A 372 1.75 27.61 -25.33
CA TYR A 372 0.91 28.55 -24.64
C TYR A 372 -0.45 28.68 -25.34
N VAL A 373 -1.46 28.86 -24.52
CA VAL A 373 -2.81 29.19 -24.97
C VAL A 373 -3.25 30.44 -24.22
N SER A 374 -4.06 31.28 -24.84
CA SER A 374 -4.69 32.38 -24.13
C SER A 374 -6.20 32.38 -24.33
N PHE A 375 -6.91 32.77 -23.28
CA PHE A 375 -8.36 32.98 -23.32
C PHE A 375 -8.73 34.29 -22.63
N ASP A 376 -9.97 34.73 -22.84
CA ASP A 376 -10.51 35.96 -22.25
C ASP A 376 -11.30 35.58 -20.99
N ALA A 377 -10.78 35.97 -19.82
CA ALA A 377 -11.43 35.76 -18.54
C ALA A 377 -12.55 36.74 -18.23
N SER A 378 -12.66 37.86 -18.97
CA SER A 378 -13.77 38.83 -18.83
C SER A 378 -15.14 38.20 -19.14
N LEU A 379 -15.16 37.05 -19.78
CA LEU A 379 -16.38 36.28 -20.07
C LEU A 379 -16.83 35.42 -18.88
N LEU A 380 -16.02 35.31 -17.83
CA LEU A 380 -16.29 34.53 -16.63
C LEU A 380 -16.71 35.49 -15.49
N SER A 381 -17.59 35.06 -14.62
CA SER A 381 -17.91 35.79 -13.39
C SER A 381 -16.78 35.75 -12.37
N ASP A 382 -16.75 36.70 -11.43
CA ASP A 382 -15.82 36.62 -10.30
C ASP A 382 -16.00 35.29 -9.55
N GLY A 383 -14.91 34.58 -9.32
CA GLY A 383 -14.97 33.29 -8.68
C GLY A 383 -13.71 32.44 -8.85
N ILE A 384 -13.78 31.23 -8.34
CA ILE A 384 -12.72 30.23 -8.47
C ILE A 384 -13.08 29.23 -9.59
N TYR A 385 -12.10 28.91 -10.42
CA TYR A 385 -12.24 28.02 -11.56
C TYR A 385 -11.11 26.99 -11.58
N ILE A 386 -11.38 25.85 -12.21
CA ILE A 386 -10.42 24.77 -12.44
C ILE A 386 -10.17 24.67 -13.94
N LEU A 387 -8.93 24.81 -14.35
CA LEU A 387 -8.48 24.58 -15.71
C LEU A 387 -7.84 23.20 -15.81
N SER A 388 -8.31 22.38 -16.74
CA SER A 388 -7.78 21.03 -17.01
C SER A 388 -7.23 20.95 -18.42
N VAL A 389 -6.01 20.44 -18.57
CA VAL A 389 -5.40 20.14 -19.87
C VAL A 389 -5.43 18.63 -20.06
N HIS A 390 -6.10 18.16 -21.10
CA HIS A 390 -6.24 16.75 -21.44
C HIS A 390 -5.39 16.42 -22.67
N SER A 391 -4.52 15.43 -22.58
CA SER A 391 -3.74 14.92 -23.70
C SER A 391 -3.58 13.42 -23.59
N ASN A 392 -4.15 12.66 -24.52
CA ASN A 392 -4.26 11.20 -24.47
C ASN A 392 -4.90 10.72 -23.15
N GLU A 393 -4.17 9.89 -22.37
CA GLU A 393 -4.61 9.37 -21.08
C GLU A 393 -4.24 10.30 -19.90
N ASN A 394 -3.48 11.38 -20.15
CA ASN A 394 -2.94 12.25 -19.12
C ASN A 394 -3.77 13.53 -18.97
N VAL A 395 -4.00 13.93 -17.73
CA VAL A 395 -4.73 15.14 -17.36
C VAL A 395 -3.92 15.92 -16.32
N SER A 396 -3.68 17.22 -16.60
CA SER A 396 -3.13 18.14 -15.60
C SER A 396 -4.14 19.23 -15.29
N THR A 397 -4.27 19.62 -14.04
CA THR A 397 -5.23 20.65 -13.61
C THR A 397 -4.55 21.77 -12.84
N LEU A 398 -5.16 22.96 -12.88
CA LEU A 398 -4.70 24.14 -12.16
C LEU A 398 -5.89 24.98 -11.72
N LYS A 399 -5.90 25.44 -10.47
CA LYS A 399 -6.88 26.37 -9.93
C LYS A 399 -6.49 27.81 -10.23
N PHE A 400 -7.44 28.63 -10.64
CA PHE A 400 -7.24 30.08 -10.78
C PHE A 400 -8.47 30.88 -10.29
N THR A 401 -8.25 32.15 -10.00
CA THR A 401 -9.30 33.08 -9.54
C THR A 401 -9.57 34.12 -10.63
N VAL A 402 -10.83 34.42 -10.87
CA VAL A 402 -11.27 35.56 -11.67
C VAL A 402 -11.74 36.64 -10.71
N ALA A 403 -11.25 37.88 -10.90
CA ALA A 403 -11.63 39.05 -10.13
C ALA A 403 -11.55 40.29 -11.04
N HIS A 404 -12.66 40.96 -11.27
CA HIS A 404 -12.80 42.18 -12.09
C HIS A 404 -12.77 43.46 -11.27
#